data_f19f74ff9b944e828180be074fdb22d6
#
_entry.id   f19f74ff9b944e828180be074fdb22d6
#
_cell.length_a   1.000
_cell.length_b   1.000
_cell.length_c   1.000
_cell.angle_alpha   90.00
_cell.angle_beta   90.00
_cell.angle_gamma   90.00
#
_symmetry.space_group_name_H-M   'P 1'
#
loop_
_entity.id
_entity.type
_entity.pdbx_description
1 polymer ?
#
loop_
_entity_poly.entity_id
_entity_poly.type
_entity_poly.pdbx_seq_one_letter_code
_entity_poly.pdbx_strand_id
1 'polypeptide(L)'
;DRAIKAVKQSFSNFISLSIANLFSEENRERLKDQIELVKKEALKTPLQGIVASLEGMKIRMDREVILHLTPYPKMLILGEKDPVLNYEENLEQIEETAVQLVTFTDGHMSHIENQTELTTVLLDFFKKV
;
A
#
# COMPACT_ATOMS: atom_id res chain seq x y z
N ASP A 1 -17.57 -5.51 0.80
CA ASP A 1 -18.43 -6.69 0.52
C ASP A 1 -17.98 -7.48 -0.70
N ARG A 2 -17.63 -6.82 -1.84
CA ARG A 2 -17.20 -7.52 -3.07
C ARG A 2 -15.93 -8.36 -2.86
N ALA A 3 -14.89 -7.81 -2.21
CA ALA A 3 -13.64 -8.51 -1.92
C ALA A 3 -13.87 -9.72 -1.00
N ILE A 4 -14.68 -9.58 0.05
CA ILE A 4 -15.02 -10.67 0.98
C ILE A 4 -15.74 -11.80 0.26
N LYS A 5 -16.66 -11.47 -0.64
CA LYS A 5 -17.34 -12.46 -1.48
C LYS A 5 -16.36 -13.17 -2.41
N ALA A 6 -15.48 -12.43 -3.08
CA ALA A 6 -14.49 -12.98 -4.00
C ALA A 6 -13.51 -13.93 -3.31
N VAL A 7 -12.98 -13.56 -2.14
CA VAL A 7 -12.03 -14.41 -1.40
C VAL A 7 -12.69 -15.69 -0.89
N LYS A 8 -13.96 -15.63 -0.49
CA LYS A 8 -14.73 -16.84 -0.08
C LYS A 8 -15.05 -17.77 -1.24
N GLN A 9 -15.17 -17.23 -2.47
CA GLN A 9 -15.44 -18.04 -3.66
C GLN A 9 -14.18 -18.74 -4.17
N SER A 10 -13.04 -18.05 -4.21
CA SER A 10 -11.77 -18.61 -4.69
C SER A 10 -10.59 -17.89 -4.04
N PHE A 11 -10.16 -18.40 -2.89
CA PHE A 11 -9.07 -17.82 -2.10
C PHE A 11 -7.77 -17.67 -2.90
N SER A 12 -7.33 -18.74 -3.57
CA SER A 12 -6.07 -18.73 -4.33
C SER A 12 -6.11 -17.72 -5.48
N ASN A 13 -7.20 -17.66 -6.24
CA ASN A 13 -7.35 -16.72 -7.34
C ASN A 13 -7.41 -15.28 -6.81
N PHE A 14 -8.15 -15.05 -5.71
CA PHE A 14 -8.21 -13.74 -5.08
C PHE A 14 -6.81 -13.26 -4.68
N ILE A 15 -6.04 -14.07 -3.97
CA ILE A 15 -4.67 -13.72 -3.55
C ILE A 15 -3.80 -13.45 -4.77
N SER A 16 -3.81 -14.33 -5.77
CA SER A 16 -2.96 -14.19 -6.96
C SER A 16 -3.21 -12.89 -7.72
N LEU A 17 -4.48 -12.54 -7.91
CA LEU A 17 -4.87 -11.30 -8.60
C LEU A 17 -4.61 -10.06 -7.74
N SER A 18 -4.96 -10.11 -6.46
CA SER A 18 -4.77 -8.97 -5.55
C SER A 18 -3.30 -8.61 -5.41
N ILE A 19 -2.42 -9.59 -5.21
CA ILE A 19 -0.98 -9.34 -5.06
C ILE A 19 -0.39 -8.76 -6.36
N ALA A 20 -0.71 -9.32 -7.51
CA ALA A 20 -0.19 -8.79 -8.79
C ALA A 20 -0.63 -7.33 -9.03
N ASN A 21 -1.85 -7.00 -8.58
CA ASN A 21 -2.41 -5.64 -8.73
C ASN A 21 -1.87 -4.62 -7.71
N LEU A 22 -0.97 -5.00 -6.81
CA LEU A 22 -0.26 -4.05 -5.94
C LEU A 22 0.97 -3.43 -6.64
N PHE A 23 1.45 -4.04 -7.71
CA PHE A 23 2.62 -3.58 -8.44
C PHE A 23 2.22 -2.75 -9.66
N SER A 24 3.03 -1.75 -10.01
CA SER A 24 2.90 -1.05 -11.27
C SER A 24 2.96 -2.03 -12.44
N GLU A 25 2.18 -1.79 -13.50
CA GLU A 25 2.11 -2.71 -14.63
C GLU A 25 3.47 -2.97 -15.26
N GLU A 26 4.28 -1.92 -15.38
CA GLU A 26 5.63 -1.95 -15.95
C GLU A 26 6.61 -2.85 -15.15
N ASN A 27 6.40 -2.97 -13.84
CA ASN A 27 7.28 -3.74 -12.97
C ASN A 27 6.89 -5.22 -12.85
N ARG A 28 5.71 -5.61 -13.30
CA ARG A 28 5.20 -6.99 -13.07
C ARG A 28 6.08 -8.07 -13.70
N GLU A 29 6.65 -7.81 -14.87
CA GLU A 29 7.57 -8.78 -15.49
C GLU A 29 8.94 -8.75 -14.81
N ARG A 30 9.49 -7.56 -14.56
CA ARG A 30 10.79 -7.38 -13.90
C ARG A 30 10.82 -7.96 -12.49
N LEU A 31 9.72 -7.86 -11.74
CA LEU A 31 9.59 -8.30 -10.34
C LEU A 31 8.81 -9.60 -10.18
N LYS A 32 8.71 -10.40 -11.23
CA LYS A 32 7.92 -11.64 -11.25
C LYS A 32 8.27 -12.58 -10.09
N ASP A 33 9.55 -12.76 -9.80
CA ASP A 33 9.99 -13.66 -8.73
C ASP A 33 9.59 -13.13 -7.34
N GLN A 34 9.69 -11.82 -7.13
CA GLN A 34 9.25 -11.16 -5.90
C GLN A 34 7.73 -11.25 -5.73
N ILE A 35 6.99 -11.05 -6.82
CA ILE A 35 5.52 -11.20 -6.83
C ILE A 35 5.12 -12.63 -6.45
N GLU A 36 5.76 -13.64 -7.02
CA GLU A 36 5.50 -15.04 -6.70
C GLU A 36 5.88 -15.38 -5.24
N LEU A 37 6.95 -14.80 -4.71
CA LEU A 37 7.31 -14.94 -3.31
C LEU A 37 6.22 -14.34 -2.39
N VAL A 38 5.76 -13.13 -2.68
CA VAL A 38 4.69 -12.47 -1.91
C VAL A 38 3.39 -13.28 -1.97
N LYS A 39 3.00 -13.78 -3.15
CA LYS A 39 1.84 -14.66 -3.32
C LYS A 39 1.95 -15.91 -2.45
N LYS A 40 3.10 -16.57 -2.49
CA LYS A 40 3.37 -17.78 -1.69
C LYS A 40 3.25 -17.50 -0.19
N GLU A 41 3.77 -16.38 0.28
CA GLU A 41 3.62 -15.99 1.69
C GLU A 41 2.17 -15.64 2.03
N ALA A 42 1.49 -14.88 1.19
CA ALA A 42 0.08 -14.52 1.39
C ALA A 42 -0.85 -15.75 1.47
N LEU A 43 -0.58 -16.80 0.68
CA LEU A 43 -1.35 -18.05 0.70
C LEU A 43 -1.23 -18.83 2.01
N LYS A 44 -0.23 -18.55 2.85
CA LYS A 44 -0.10 -19.13 4.20
C LYS A 44 -1.08 -18.52 5.19
N THR A 45 -1.63 -17.34 4.88
CA THR A 45 -2.60 -16.67 5.75
C THR A 45 -3.93 -17.44 5.72
N PRO A 46 -4.50 -17.82 6.88
CA PRO A 46 -5.80 -18.47 6.89
C PRO A 46 -6.89 -17.60 6.26
N LEU A 47 -7.82 -18.22 5.54
CA LEU A 47 -8.97 -17.52 4.94
C LEU A 47 -9.69 -16.62 5.95
N GLN A 48 -9.88 -17.11 7.18
CA GLN A 48 -10.50 -16.33 8.26
C GLN A 48 -9.73 -15.05 8.57
N GLY A 49 -8.39 -15.08 8.56
CA GLY A 49 -7.55 -13.91 8.78
C GLY A 49 -7.72 -12.85 7.68
N ILE A 50 -7.76 -13.28 6.42
CA ILE A 50 -8.01 -12.37 5.28
C ILE A 50 -9.41 -11.76 5.38
N VAL A 51 -10.44 -12.57 5.68
CA VAL A 51 -11.81 -12.05 5.83
C VAL A 51 -11.90 -11.05 6.99
N ALA A 52 -11.29 -11.37 8.14
CA ALA A 52 -11.27 -10.45 9.29
C ALA A 52 -10.55 -9.12 8.96
N SER A 53 -9.44 -9.17 8.22
CA SER A 53 -8.73 -7.97 7.77
C SER A 53 -9.59 -7.11 6.83
N LEU A 54 -10.28 -7.73 5.87
CA LEU A 54 -11.20 -7.03 4.95
C LEU A 54 -12.38 -6.40 5.68
N GLU A 55 -12.96 -7.10 6.68
CA GLU A 55 -14.02 -6.53 7.53
C GLU A 55 -13.48 -5.36 8.38
N GLY A 56 -12.29 -5.49 8.94
CA GLY A 56 -11.63 -4.40 9.69
C GLY A 56 -11.40 -3.15 8.83
N MET A 57 -10.94 -3.32 7.58
CA MET A 57 -10.79 -2.21 6.64
C MET A 57 -12.14 -1.54 6.32
N LYS A 58 -13.20 -2.31 6.17
CA LYS A 58 -14.55 -1.82 5.85
C LYS A 58 -15.13 -0.91 6.95
N ILE A 59 -14.89 -1.24 8.21
CA ILE A 59 -15.42 -0.49 9.36
C ILE A 59 -14.46 0.59 9.89
N ARG A 60 -13.26 0.69 9.32
CA ARG A 60 -12.27 1.69 9.73
C ARG A 60 -12.80 3.08 9.44
N MET A 61 -12.80 3.91 10.48
CA MET A 61 -13.15 5.32 10.35
C MET A 61 -12.03 6.10 9.67
N ASP A 62 -12.40 7.14 8.96
CA ASP A 62 -11.46 8.12 8.44
C ASP A 62 -10.66 8.77 9.58
N ARG A 63 -9.38 9.02 9.34
CA ARG A 63 -8.42 9.62 10.27
C ARG A 63 -7.58 10.74 9.62
N GLU A 64 -8.01 11.28 8.50
CA GLU A 64 -7.33 12.39 7.80
C GLU A 64 -7.05 13.56 8.73
N VAL A 65 -7.96 13.84 9.67
CA VAL A 65 -7.79 14.87 10.69
C VAL A 65 -6.46 14.78 11.46
N ILE A 66 -5.86 13.61 11.57
CA ILE A 66 -4.56 13.41 12.22
C ILE A 66 -3.43 14.08 11.41
N LEU A 67 -3.53 14.09 10.09
CA LEU A 67 -2.55 14.73 9.23
C LEU A 67 -2.52 16.25 9.45
N HIS A 68 -3.67 16.87 9.74
CA HIS A 68 -3.82 18.30 9.94
C HIS A 68 -3.51 18.75 11.37
N LEU A 69 -4.01 18.05 12.40
CA LEU A 69 -4.05 18.58 13.76
C LEU A 69 -2.92 18.11 14.70
N THR A 70 -2.10 17.15 14.28
CA THR A 70 -1.05 16.63 15.17
C THR A 70 0.29 17.35 15.00
N PRO A 71 1.04 17.60 16.10
CA PRO A 71 2.25 18.41 16.06
C PRO A 71 3.52 17.63 15.67
N TYR A 72 3.47 16.31 15.63
CA TYR A 72 4.65 15.51 15.31
C TYR A 72 4.97 15.49 13.81
N PRO A 73 6.23 15.26 13.42
CA PRO A 73 6.62 15.10 12.03
C PRO A 73 5.85 13.95 11.34
N LYS A 74 5.40 14.19 10.14
CA LYS A 74 4.64 13.23 9.33
C LYS A 74 5.21 13.16 7.92
N MET A 75 5.20 11.97 7.35
CA MET A 75 5.58 11.76 5.96
C MET A 75 4.54 10.87 5.29
N LEU A 76 4.07 11.29 4.12
CA LEU A 76 3.24 10.51 3.22
C LEU A 76 4.09 10.04 2.05
N ILE A 77 4.06 8.75 1.77
CA ILE A 77 4.78 8.15 0.64
C ILE A 77 3.74 7.62 -0.34
N LEU A 78 3.79 8.07 -1.58
CA LEU A 78 2.87 7.67 -2.64
C LEU A 78 3.62 7.14 -3.86
N GLY A 79 3.01 6.18 -4.55
CA GLY A 79 3.41 5.75 -5.89
C GLY A 79 2.56 6.43 -6.96
N GLU A 80 3.17 7.06 -7.95
CA GLU A 80 2.42 7.70 -9.06
C GLU A 80 1.61 6.71 -9.89
N LYS A 81 2.11 5.47 -9.99
CA LYS A 81 1.48 4.38 -10.75
C LYS A 81 0.84 3.34 -9.85
N ASP A 82 0.43 3.74 -8.64
CA ASP A 82 -0.27 2.86 -7.70
C ASP A 82 -1.62 2.42 -8.29
N PRO A 83 -1.83 1.11 -8.54
CA PRO A 83 -3.08 0.64 -9.12
C PRO A 83 -4.23 0.57 -8.10
N VAL A 84 -3.96 0.80 -6.82
CA VAL A 84 -4.91 0.64 -5.71
C VAL A 84 -5.37 1.98 -5.18
N LEU A 85 -4.43 2.92 -5.01
CA LEU A 85 -4.68 4.26 -4.48
C LEU A 85 -4.58 5.29 -5.59
N ASN A 86 -5.59 6.13 -5.72
CA ASN A 86 -5.53 7.27 -6.63
C ASN A 86 -4.52 8.30 -6.09
N TYR A 87 -3.52 8.63 -6.88
CA TYR A 87 -2.45 9.53 -6.47
C TYR A 87 -2.98 10.93 -6.13
N GLU A 88 -3.80 11.52 -7.00
CA GLU A 88 -4.35 12.87 -6.83
C GLU A 88 -5.28 12.97 -5.61
N GLU A 89 -6.19 12.00 -5.42
CA GLU A 89 -7.06 11.95 -4.24
C GLU A 89 -6.29 11.86 -2.93
N ASN A 90 -5.12 11.20 -2.95
CA ASN A 90 -4.26 11.12 -1.75
C ASN A 90 -3.44 12.40 -1.53
N LEU A 91 -3.14 13.18 -2.56
CA LEU A 91 -2.53 14.50 -2.40
C LEU A 91 -3.46 15.48 -1.69
N GLU A 92 -4.77 15.44 -2.00
CA GLU A 92 -5.78 16.30 -1.37
C GLU A 92 -5.78 16.17 0.16
N GLN A 93 -5.50 14.96 0.71
CA GLN A 93 -5.47 14.71 2.15
C GLN A 93 -4.38 15.50 2.90
N ILE A 94 -3.35 15.97 2.22
CA ILE A 94 -2.23 16.69 2.83
C ILE A 94 -2.17 18.16 2.42
N GLU A 95 -3.16 18.66 1.70
CA GLU A 95 -3.27 20.08 1.39
C GLU A 95 -3.27 20.92 2.67
N GLU A 96 -2.57 22.05 2.65
CA GLU A 96 -2.43 22.96 3.78
C GLU A 96 -1.88 22.30 5.07
N THR A 97 -1.15 21.19 4.95
CA THR A 97 -0.50 20.52 6.07
C THR A 97 1.03 20.65 6.03
N ALA A 98 1.70 20.35 7.14
CA ALA A 98 3.16 20.22 7.23
C ALA A 98 3.64 18.78 6.97
N VAL A 99 2.85 17.95 6.32
CA VAL A 99 3.23 16.58 5.96
C VAL A 99 4.27 16.60 4.86
N GLN A 100 5.40 15.92 5.07
CA GLN A 100 6.41 15.74 4.01
C GLN A 100 5.88 14.75 2.97
N LEU A 101 5.71 15.18 1.73
CA LEU A 101 5.38 14.29 0.62
C LEU A 101 6.65 13.67 0.03
N VAL A 102 6.60 12.39 -0.23
CA VAL A 102 7.58 11.66 -1.04
C VAL A 102 6.82 10.87 -2.11
N THR A 103 7.18 11.08 -3.36
CA THR A 103 6.57 10.43 -4.51
C THR A 103 7.57 9.49 -5.17
N PHE A 104 7.17 8.25 -5.40
CA PHE A 104 7.90 7.31 -6.25
C PHE A 104 7.15 7.09 -7.57
N THR A 105 7.87 6.75 -8.61
CA THR A 105 7.32 6.56 -9.96
C THR A 105 6.60 5.23 -10.18
N ASP A 106 6.61 4.34 -9.18
CA ASP A 106 6.11 2.97 -9.27
C ASP A 106 4.78 2.78 -8.53
N GLY A 107 4.48 1.54 -8.16
CA GLY A 107 3.17 1.16 -7.63
C GLY A 107 3.07 1.21 -6.11
N HIS A 108 2.18 0.34 -5.57
CA HIS A 108 1.82 0.30 -4.15
C HIS A 108 2.91 -0.35 -3.26
N MET A 109 3.77 -1.18 -3.85
CA MET A 109 4.74 -1.99 -3.12
C MET A 109 6.13 -1.33 -3.07
N SER A 110 6.20 -0.06 -2.64
CA SER A 110 7.43 0.73 -2.63
C SER A 110 8.63 0.06 -1.94
N HIS A 111 8.39 -0.78 -0.93
CA HIS A 111 9.44 -1.54 -0.26
C HIS A 111 10.06 -2.66 -1.13
N ILE A 112 9.44 -2.97 -2.27
CA ILE A 112 9.95 -3.91 -3.27
C ILE A 112 10.32 -3.17 -4.56
N GLU A 113 9.44 -2.27 -5.01
CA GLU A 113 9.59 -1.56 -6.28
C GLU A 113 10.67 -0.47 -6.22
N ASN A 114 10.78 0.22 -5.06
CA ASN A 114 11.68 1.37 -4.82
C ASN A 114 12.54 1.18 -3.55
N GLN A 115 13.04 -0.02 -3.31
CA GLN A 115 13.69 -0.39 -2.04
C GLN A 115 14.82 0.54 -1.62
N THR A 116 15.70 0.92 -2.54
CA THR A 116 16.86 1.77 -2.26
C THR A 116 16.43 3.18 -1.91
N GLU A 117 15.55 3.76 -2.72
CA GLU A 117 15.00 5.10 -2.54
C GLU A 117 14.20 5.18 -1.23
N LEU A 118 13.34 4.21 -0.98
CA LEU A 118 12.56 4.14 0.25
C LEU A 118 13.46 4.07 1.48
N THR A 119 14.50 3.24 1.44
CA THR A 119 15.46 3.12 2.55
C THR A 119 16.13 4.46 2.83
N THR A 120 16.59 5.16 1.78
CA THR A 120 17.23 6.46 1.91
C THR A 120 16.29 7.49 2.53
N VAL A 121 15.08 7.59 2.02
CA VAL A 121 14.05 8.54 2.49
C VAL A 121 13.70 8.29 3.96
N LEU A 122 13.49 7.03 4.35
CA LEU A 122 13.19 6.67 5.73
C LEU A 122 14.33 7.00 6.69
N LEU A 123 15.57 6.68 6.31
CA LEU A 123 16.75 7.01 7.13
C LEU A 123 16.91 8.52 7.29
N ASP A 124 16.68 9.30 6.25
CA ASP A 124 16.79 10.77 6.31
C ASP A 124 15.63 11.38 7.12
N PHE A 125 14.44 10.82 7.06
CA PHE A 125 13.32 11.25 7.89
C PHE A 125 13.63 11.00 9.37
N PHE A 126 14.03 9.79 9.75
CA PHE A 126 14.30 9.43 11.15
C PHE A 126 15.55 10.11 11.76
N LYS A 127 16.45 10.64 10.95
CA LYS A 127 17.57 11.47 11.45
C LYS A 127 17.13 12.88 11.84
N LYS A 128 16.00 13.37 11.34
CA LYS A 128 15.50 14.74 11.55
C LYS A 128 14.46 14.81 12.66
N VAL A 129 13.97 13.69 13.13
CA VAL A 129 12.98 13.56 14.21
C VAL A 129 13.60 12.87 15.42
#